data_df80180022d324e6ed1a894313b76825
#
_entry.id   df80180022d324e6ed1a894313b76825
#
_cell.length_a   1.000
_cell.length_b   1.000
_cell.length_c   1.000
_cell.angle_alpha   90.00
_cell.angle_beta   90.00
_cell.angle_gamma   90.00
#
_symmetry.space_group_name_H-M   'P 1'
#
loop_
_entity.id
_entity.type
_entity.pdbx_description
1 polymer ?
#
loop_
_entity_poly.entity_id
_entity_poly.type
_entity_poly.pdbx_seq_one_letter_code
_entity_poly.pdbx_strand_id
1 'polypeptide(L)'
;YYSYDGYTFYTDQAMNTYAGTYYNYYQFLPFRTKSNLSASDLQNYLNNVGHGNDSVMSGNAQAFIDAQNKYGVNALMVYAMACHESAHGTSYYATTRANLFGWNAVDSNPDQASSYNGIYSAVEHHMGENLNGYLDIDDGRHFGMAVGNKGNGFNVCYASDTYWGIRIASIAYSIDKLAGLKDLNK
;
A
#
# COMPACT_ATOMS: atom_id res chain seq x y z
N TYR A 1 -1.32 18.99 10.10
CA TYR A 1 -2.02 19.48 8.92
C TYR A 1 -3.09 18.49 8.53
N TYR A 2 -4.22 18.97 7.98
CA TYR A 2 -5.39 18.21 7.57
C TYR A 2 -5.63 18.43 6.07
N SER A 3 -6.10 17.41 5.35
CA SER A 3 -6.36 17.50 3.92
C SER A 3 -7.42 16.48 3.50
N TYR A 4 -8.36 16.85 2.64
CA TYR A 4 -9.30 15.92 2.00
C TYR A 4 -8.76 15.36 0.68
N ASP A 5 -8.06 16.22 -0.08
CA ASP A 5 -7.66 15.89 -1.45
C ASP A 5 -6.19 15.45 -1.56
N GLY A 6 -5.42 15.57 -0.46
CA GLY A 6 -3.98 15.29 -0.44
C GLY A 6 -3.11 16.36 -1.11
N TYR A 7 -3.71 17.48 -1.54
CA TYR A 7 -2.99 18.64 -2.09
C TYR A 7 -3.18 19.90 -1.27
N THR A 8 -4.41 20.16 -0.83
CA THR A 8 -4.79 21.36 -0.08
C THR A 8 -4.74 21.04 1.39
N PHE A 9 -3.88 21.72 2.12
CA PHE A 9 -3.64 21.46 3.54
C PHE A 9 -4.11 22.62 4.40
N TYR A 10 -4.58 22.27 5.60
CA TYR A 10 -5.13 23.17 6.61
C TYR A 10 -4.46 22.93 7.96
N THR A 11 -4.39 23.96 8.81
CA THR A 11 -3.81 23.85 10.16
C THR A 11 -4.78 23.33 11.20
N ASP A 12 -6.08 23.32 10.91
CA ASP A 12 -7.14 22.86 11.82
C ASP A 12 -7.98 21.75 11.17
N GLN A 13 -8.59 20.91 12.02
CA GLN A 13 -9.38 19.77 11.61
C GLN A 13 -10.69 20.17 10.89
N ALA A 14 -11.24 21.32 11.19
CA ALA A 14 -12.43 21.86 10.53
C ALA A 14 -12.12 22.46 9.15
N MET A 15 -10.82 22.50 8.77
CA MET A 15 -10.32 22.99 7.47
C MET A 15 -10.71 24.44 7.16
N ASN A 16 -10.72 25.28 8.18
CA ASN A 16 -11.02 26.71 8.04
C ASN A 16 -9.76 27.54 7.75
N THR A 17 -8.60 27.08 8.20
CA THR A 17 -7.35 27.83 8.11
C THR A 17 -6.43 27.18 7.08
N TYR A 18 -6.40 27.73 5.86
CA TYR A 18 -5.56 27.27 4.76
C TYR A 18 -4.07 27.38 5.13
N ALA A 19 -3.33 26.30 4.93
CA ALA A 19 -1.90 26.20 5.22
C ALA A 19 -1.02 26.18 3.96
N GLY A 20 -1.54 25.71 2.85
CA GLY A 20 -0.81 25.62 1.59
C GLY A 20 -1.32 24.51 0.69
N THR A 21 -0.80 24.46 -0.55
CA THR A 21 -1.05 23.41 -1.50
C THR A 21 0.26 22.67 -1.78
N TYR A 22 0.28 21.37 -1.54
CA TYR A 22 1.48 20.52 -1.68
C TYR A 22 1.15 19.28 -2.50
N TYR A 23 2.06 18.89 -3.38
CA TYR A 23 1.94 17.64 -4.11
C TYR A 23 2.51 16.47 -3.29
N ASN A 24 1.68 15.48 -3.00
CA ASN A 24 2.14 14.25 -2.37
C ASN A 24 2.51 13.21 -3.44
N TYR A 25 3.80 13.14 -3.76
CA TYR A 25 4.33 12.25 -4.81
C TYR A 25 3.84 10.80 -4.65
N TYR A 26 3.98 10.21 -3.46
CA TYR A 26 3.65 8.79 -3.26
C TYR A 26 2.14 8.52 -3.27
N GLN A 27 1.31 9.50 -2.92
CA GLN A 27 -0.14 9.35 -2.99
C GLN A 27 -0.65 9.24 -4.43
N PHE A 28 0.06 9.86 -5.36
CA PHE A 28 -0.28 9.87 -6.78
C PHE A 28 0.73 9.14 -7.66
N LEU A 29 1.66 8.38 -7.07
CA LEU A 29 2.59 7.51 -7.79
C LEU A 29 1.81 6.35 -8.42
N PRO A 30 1.81 6.22 -9.77
CA PRO A 30 1.03 5.17 -10.42
C PRO A 30 1.57 3.78 -10.10
N PHE A 31 0.68 2.84 -9.83
CA PHE A 31 1.05 1.43 -9.61
C PHE A 31 1.66 0.76 -10.84
N ARG A 32 1.43 1.29 -12.05
CA ARG A 32 2.07 0.83 -13.30
C ARG A 32 3.43 1.48 -13.53
N THR A 33 4.16 1.79 -12.47
CA THR A 33 5.56 2.21 -12.50
C THR A 33 6.43 1.17 -11.81
N LYS A 34 7.72 1.16 -12.11
CA LYS A 34 8.67 0.26 -11.45
C LYS A 34 9.35 0.96 -10.27
N SER A 35 9.35 0.36 -9.10
CA SER A 35 10.19 0.77 -7.98
C SER A 35 11.65 0.36 -8.21
N ASN A 36 12.59 1.22 -7.79
CA ASN A 36 14.03 0.95 -7.81
C ASN A 36 14.55 0.35 -6.50
N LEU A 37 13.65 0.09 -5.55
CA LEU A 37 14.01 -0.52 -4.28
C LEU A 37 14.35 -2.00 -4.46
N SER A 38 15.30 -2.47 -3.67
CA SER A 38 15.62 -3.90 -3.52
C SER A 38 14.81 -4.53 -2.39
N ALA A 39 14.78 -5.87 -2.35
CA ALA A 39 14.20 -6.60 -1.23
C ALA A 39 14.86 -6.24 0.11
N SER A 40 16.17 -5.95 0.10
CA SER A 40 16.88 -5.50 1.31
C SER A 40 16.45 -4.12 1.78
N ASP A 41 16.11 -3.19 0.88
CA ASP A 41 15.57 -1.88 1.27
C ASP A 41 14.21 -2.03 1.98
N LEU A 42 13.33 -2.88 1.44
CA LEU A 42 12.03 -3.19 2.04
C LEU A 42 12.19 -3.87 3.41
N GLN A 43 13.10 -4.85 3.52
CA GLN A 43 13.39 -5.53 4.79
C GLN A 43 13.99 -4.58 5.82
N ASN A 44 14.88 -3.67 5.42
CA ASN A 44 15.48 -2.67 6.30
C ASN A 44 14.42 -1.75 6.93
N TYR A 45 13.39 -1.38 6.16
CA TYR A 45 12.27 -0.63 6.72
C TYR A 45 11.55 -1.42 7.82
N LEU A 46 11.23 -2.69 7.56
CA LEU A 46 10.54 -3.54 8.53
C LEU A 46 11.35 -3.70 9.83
N ASN A 47 12.66 -3.86 9.71
CA ASN A 47 13.58 -3.89 10.86
C ASN A 47 13.60 -2.57 11.62
N ASN A 48 13.61 -1.43 10.90
CA ASN A 48 13.66 -0.09 11.48
C ASN A 48 12.41 0.25 12.28
N VAL A 49 11.24 -0.22 11.85
CA VAL A 49 9.96 0.00 12.57
C VAL A 49 9.71 -1.05 13.66
N GLY A 50 10.66 -1.95 13.91
CA GLY A 50 10.62 -2.91 15.00
C GLY A 50 9.97 -4.25 14.71
N HIS A 51 9.54 -4.48 13.44
CA HIS A 51 8.84 -5.70 13.03
C HIS A 51 9.71 -6.72 12.29
N GLY A 52 11.04 -6.61 12.40
CA GLY A 52 11.96 -7.53 11.74
C GLY A 52 11.91 -8.98 12.23
N ASN A 53 11.38 -9.22 13.44
CA ASN A 53 11.37 -10.54 14.06
C ASN A 53 9.96 -11.13 14.28
N ASP A 54 8.91 -10.30 14.26
CA ASP A 54 7.53 -10.73 14.57
C ASP A 54 6.60 -10.72 13.36
N SER A 55 7.01 -10.09 12.27
CA SER A 55 6.24 -9.99 11.04
C SER A 55 6.39 -11.22 10.14
N VAL A 56 5.28 -11.69 9.58
CA VAL A 56 5.31 -12.72 8.51
C VAL A 56 5.87 -12.18 7.19
N MET A 57 6.01 -10.87 7.04
CA MET A 57 6.66 -10.24 5.89
C MET A 57 8.19 -10.31 5.98
N SER A 58 8.73 -10.54 7.19
CA SER A 58 10.19 -10.63 7.41
C SER A 58 10.77 -11.83 6.66
N GLY A 59 11.87 -11.60 5.93
CA GLY A 59 12.48 -12.60 5.04
C GLY A 59 11.71 -12.83 3.72
N ASN A 60 10.55 -12.22 3.53
CA ASN A 60 9.70 -12.41 2.35
C ASN A 60 9.61 -11.18 1.41
N ALA A 61 10.43 -10.16 1.64
CA ALA A 61 10.41 -8.93 0.85
C ALA A 61 10.70 -9.17 -0.66
N GLN A 62 11.45 -10.22 -0.98
CA GLN A 62 11.74 -10.61 -2.37
C GLN A 62 10.47 -10.93 -3.17
N ALA A 63 9.41 -11.44 -2.53
CA ALA A 63 8.13 -11.71 -3.18
C ALA A 63 7.55 -10.48 -3.89
N PHE A 64 7.68 -9.30 -3.30
CA PHE A 64 7.19 -8.05 -3.90
C PHE A 64 7.99 -7.63 -5.13
N ILE A 65 9.31 -7.82 -5.11
CA ILE A 65 10.19 -7.53 -6.25
C ILE A 65 9.93 -8.50 -7.41
N ASP A 66 9.79 -9.79 -7.11
CA ASP A 66 9.50 -10.81 -8.12
C ASP A 66 8.12 -10.58 -8.77
N ALA A 67 7.11 -10.28 -7.96
CA ALA A 67 5.77 -9.94 -8.45
C ALA A 67 5.76 -8.64 -9.27
N GLN A 68 6.53 -7.61 -8.87
CA GLN A 68 6.72 -6.41 -9.69
C GLN A 68 7.26 -6.75 -11.08
N ASN A 69 8.28 -7.59 -11.15
CA ASN A 69 8.91 -7.97 -12.42
C ASN A 69 7.96 -8.80 -13.30
N LYS A 70 7.08 -9.60 -12.67
CA LYS A 70 6.11 -10.47 -13.35
C LYS A 70 4.87 -9.73 -13.82
N TYR A 71 4.32 -8.86 -13.01
CA TYR A 71 3.00 -8.24 -13.23
C TYR A 71 3.07 -6.74 -13.58
N GLY A 72 4.24 -6.10 -13.50
CA GLY A 72 4.41 -4.68 -13.79
C GLY A 72 3.67 -3.78 -12.79
N VAL A 73 3.59 -4.18 -11.51
CA VAL A 73 2.94 -3.44 -10.43
C VAL A 73 3.99 -3.00 -9.41
N ASN A 74 3.99 -1.75 -9.02
CA ASN A 74 5.02 -1.11 -8.19
C ASN A 74 5.20 -1.79 -6.82
N ALA A 75 6.39 -2.36 -6.58
CA ALA A 75 6.70 -3.10 -5.36
C ALA A 75 6.65 -2.23 -4.09
N LEU A 76 7.14 -0.98 -4.14
CA LEU A 76 7.11 -0.07 -3.01
C LEU A 76 5.67 0.20 -2.56
N MET A 77 4.79 0.53 -3.52
CA MET A 77 3.41 0.87 -3.22
C MET A 77 2.63 -0.34 -2.67
N VAL A 78 2.81 -1.53 -3.25
CA VAL A 78 2.17 -2.76 -2.76
C VAL A 78 2.72 -3.17 -1.39
N TYR A 79 4.03 -3.00 -1.15
CA TYR A 79 4.62 -3.27 0.16
C TYR A 79 4.07 -2.31 1.23
N ALA A 80 3.94 -1.03 0.90
CA ALA A 80 3.33 -0.04 1.79
C ALA A 80 1.85 -0.35 2.08
N MET A 81 1.08 -0.82 1.07
CA MET A 81 -0.27 -1.34 1.28
C MET A 81 -0.28 -2.53 2.24
N ALA A 82 0.57 -3.53 2.02
CA ALA A 82 0.67 -4.70 2.89
C ALA A 82 0.98 -4.29 4.34
N CYS A 83 1.92 -3.36 4.55
CA CYS A 83 2.23 -2.82 5.87
C CYS A 83 0.99 -2.18 6.52
N HIS A 84 0.23 -1.39 5.78
CA HIS A 84 -0.97 -0.72 6.28
C HIS A 84 -2.08 -1.71 6.64
N GLU A 85 -2.43 -2.60 5.70
CA GLU A 85 -3.57 -3.52 5.82
C GLU A 85 -3.34 -4.62 6.86
N SER A 86 -2.08 -5.02 7.09
CA SER A 86 -1.75 -6.15 7.97
C SER A 86 -1.04 -5.75 9.26
N ALA A 87 -1.02 -4.47 9.63
CA ALA A 87 -0.22 -3.97 10.75
C ALA A 87 1.24 -4.46 10.63
N HIS A 88 1.89 -4.18 9.49
CA HIS A 88 3.24 -4.64 9.16
C HIS A 88 3.41 -6.18 9.18
N GLY A 89 2.36 -6.93 8.80
CA GLY A 89 2.39 -8.39 8.76
C GLY A 89 2.23 -9.08 10.11
N THR A 90 1.73 -8.38 11.14
CA THR A 90 1.52 -8.93 12.49
C THR A 90 0.05 -9.19 12.82
N SER A 91 -0.89 -8.77 11.97
CA SER A 91 -2.32 -8.96 12.19
C SER A 91 -2.71 -10.44 12.23
N TYR A 92 -3.85 -10.75 12.84
CA TYR A 92 -4.37 -12.12 12.95
C TYR A 92 -4.47 -12.83 11.60
N TYR A 93 -5.05 -12.16 10.57
CA TYR A 93 -5.17 -12.78 9.25
C TYR A 93 -3.83 -12.89 8.49
N ALA A 94 -2.91 -11.97 8.72
CA ALA A 94 -1.56 -12.08 8.16
C ALA A 94 -0.83 -13.30 8.74
N THR A 95 -0.87 -13.49 10.06
CA THR A 95 -0.12 -14.57 10.75
C THR A 95 -0.75 -15.94 10.59
N THR A 96 -2.08 -16.05 10.51
CA THR A 96 -2.79 -17.34 10.46
C THR A 96 -3.15 -17.78 9.04
N ARG A 97 -3.29 -16.85 8.08
CA ARG A 97 -3.78 -17.11 6.72
C ARG A 97 -2.89 -16.54 5.62
N ALA A 98 -1.76 -15.93 5.94
CA ALA A 98 -0.91 -15.14 5.04
C ALA A 98 -1.69 -14.04 4.27
N ASN A 99 -2.82 -13.58 4.81
CA ASN A 99 -3.67 -12.57 4.19
C ASN A 99 -3.19 -11.16 4.58
N LEU A 100 -2.28 -10.61 3.78
CA LEU A 100 -1.67 -9.29 4.01
C LEU A 100 -2.57 -8.11 3.62
N PHE A 101 -3.63 -8.35 2.84
CA PHE A 101 -4.41 -7.29 2.20
C PHE A 101 -5.88 -7.28 2.63
N GLY A 102 -6.25 -8.09 3.63
CA GLY A 102 -7.60 -8.11 4.19
C GLY A 102 -8.68 -8.67 3.23
N TRP A 103 -8.30 -9.41 2.17
CA TRP A 103 -9.26 -9.91 1.19
C TRP A 103 -10.28 -10.85 1.82
N ASN A 104 -11.58 -10.58 1.53
CA ASN A 104 -12.74 -11.31 2.06
C ASN A 104 -12.80 -11.35 3.61
N ALA A 105 -12.04 -10.49 4.29
CA ALA A 105 -12.16 -10.31 5.73
C ALA A 105 -13.35 -9.39 6.00
N VAL A 106 -14.50 -9.98 6.31
CA VAL A 106 -15.72 -9.25 6.68
C VAL A 106 -15.99 -9.44 8.17
N ASP A 107 -16.31 -8.36 8.88
CA ASP A 107 -16.54 -8.39 10.34
C ASP A 107 -17.67 -9.35 10.74
N SER A 108 -18.66 -9.52 9.86
CA SER A 108 -19.80 -10.40 10.11
C SER A 108 -19.50 -11.90 9.93
N ASN A 109 -18.41 -12.25 9.23
CA ASN A 109 -17.98 -13.64 9.03
C ASN A 109 -16.46 -13.74 8.83
N PRO A 110 -15.69 -13.77 9.91
CA PRO A 110 -14.22 -13.85 9.88
C PRO A 110 -13.69 -15.10 9.16
N ASP A 111 -14.49 -16.18 9.10
CA ASP A 111 -14.08 -17.44 8.45
C ASP A 111 -14.02 -17.35 6.93
N GLN A 112 -14.64 -16.34 6.32
CA GLN A 112 -14.57 -16.09 4.88
C GLN A 112 -13.27 -15.41 4.43
N ALA A 113 -12.44 -14.92 5.36
CA ALA A 113 -11.17 -14.29 4.99
C ALA A 113 -10.31 -15.26 4.17
N SER A 114 -9.80 -14.76 3.04
CA SER A 114 -8.94 -15.54 2.13
C SER A 114 -7.71 -16.09 2.84
N SER A 115 -7.31 -17.31 2.47
CA SER A 115 -6.08 -17.95 2.95
C SER A 115 -5.16 -18.21 1.76
N TYR A 116 -3.87 -18.00 1.96
CA TYR A 116 -2.85 -18.18 0.93
C TYR A 116 -1.78 -19.18 1.38
N ASN A 117 -1.13 -19.84 0.43
CA ASN A 117 -0.02 -20.75 0.71
C ASN A 117 1.30 -19.95 0.89
N GLY A 118 1.33 -19.14 1.95
CA GLY A 118 2.46 -18.28 2.29
C GLY A 118 2.45 -16.90 1.60
N ILE A 119 3.41 -16.08 1.99
CA ILE A 119 3.48 -14.66 1.60
C ILE A 119 3.71 -14.49 0.09
N TYR A 120 4.53 -15.32 -0.55
CA TYR A 120 4.72 -15.27 -2.01
C TYR A 120 3.40 -15.43 -2.75
N SER A 121 2.60 -16.45 -2.39
CA SER A 121 1.29 -16.70 -3.00
C SER A 121 0.32 -15.53 -2.77
N ALA A 122 0.31 -14.94 -1.57
CA ALA A 122 -0.53 -13.79 -1.26
C ALA A 122 -0.18 -12.57 -2.11
N VAL A 123 1.12 -12.27 -2.24
CA VAL A 123 1.61 -11.13 -3.02
C VAL A 123 1.36 -11.34 -4.52
N GLU A 124 1.64 -12.54 -5.05
CA GLU A 124 1.36 -12.86 -6.46
C GLU A 124 -0.12 -12.73 -6.80
N HIS A 125 -1.00 -13.29 -5.97
CA HIS A 125 -2.44 -13.19 -6.17
C HIS A 125 -2.93 -11.74 -6.10
N HIS A 126 -2.41 -10.96 -5.14
CA HIS A 126 -2.78 -9.56 -5.02
C HIS A 126 -2.38 -8.75 -6.25
N MET A 127 -1.11 -8.84 -6.67
CA MET A 127 -0.60 -8.07 -7.81
C MET A 127 -1.09 -8.59 -9.17
N GLY A 128 -1.33 -9.90 -9.29
CA GLY A 128 -1.73 -10.56 -10.54
C GLY A 128 -3.24 -10.59 -10.79
N GLU A 129 -4.05 -10.58 -9.72
CA GLU A 129 -5.50 -10.77 -9.83
C GLU A 129 -6.29 -9.67 -9.12
N ASN A 130 -6.05 -9.46 -7.81
CA ASN A 130 -6.91 -8.59 -7.01
C ASN A 130 -6.85 -7.13 -7.45
N LEU A 131 -5.65 -6.64 -7.83
CA LEU A 131 -5.48 -5.26 -8.29
C LEU A 131 -5.96 -5.04 -9.72
N ASN A 132 -6.25 -6.10 -10.51
CA ASN A 132 -6.69 -5.95 -11.89
C ASN A 132 -7.92 -5.06 -12.01
N GLY A 133 -8.92 -5.23 -11.14
CA GLY A 133 -10.12 -4.39 -11.19
C GLY A 133 -9.91 -2.91 -10.86
N TYR A 134 -8.77 -2.56 -10.26
CA TYR A 134 -8.40 -1.16 -10.01
C TYR A 134 -7.47 -0.61 -11.10
N LEU A 135 -6.76 -1.48 -11.81
CA LEU A 135 -5.78 -1.14 -12.84
C LEU A 135 -6.32 -1.25 -14.26
N ASP A 136 -7.41 -1.99 -14.46
CA ASP A 136 -8.08 -2.14 -15.74
C ASP A 136 -9.04 -0.95 -15.95
N ILE A 137 -8.80 -0.19 -17.01
CA ILE A 137 -9.58 1.01 -17.37
C ILE A 137 -11.06 0.71 -17.63
N ASP A 138 -11.38 -0.52 -18.03
CA ASP A 138 -12.73 -0.96 -18.34
C ASP A 138 -13.50 -1.50 -17.12
N ASP A 139 -12.83 -1.69 -15.96
CA ASP A 139 -13.49 -2.13 -14.72
C ASP A 139 -14.13 -0.95 -13.98
N GLY A 140 -15.34 -1.13 -13.47
CA GLY A 140 -16.07 -0.12 -12.71
C GLY A 140 -15.41 0.34 -11.39
N ARG A 141 -14.34 -0.32 -10.94
CA ARG A 141 -13.52 0.06 -9.78
C ARG A 141 -12.33 0.95 -10.16
N HIS A 142 -12.11 1.19 -11.45
CA HIS A 142 -11.01 2.03 -11.94
C HIS A 142 -11.35 3.51 -11.82
N PHE A 143 -10.66 4.21 -10.92
CA PHE A 143 -10.72 5.67 -10.74
C PHE A 143 -9.36 6.34 -10.83
N GLY A 144 -8.37 5.64 -11.42
CA GLY A 144 -6.97 6.07 -11.54
C GLY A 144 -6.00 5.05 -10.97
N MET A 145 -4.72 5.15 -11.34
CA MET A 145 -3.71 4.10 -11.11
C MET A 145 -2.87 4.29 -9.85
N ALA A 146 -3.26 5.16 -8.93
CA ALA A 146 -2.54 5.43 -7.67
C ALA A 146 -3.44 5.16 -6.46
N VAL A 147 -2.88 5.14 -5.25
CA VAL A 147 -3.70 5.01 -4.03
C VAL A 147 -4.72 6.15 -3.92
N GLY A 148 -4.33 7.37 -4.28
CA GLY A 148 -5.24 8.50 -4.43
C GLY A 148 -5.96 8.93 -3.16
N ASN A 149 -7.23 9.35 -3.34
CA ASN A 149 -8.15 9.82 -2.31
C ASN A 149 -9.59 9.46 -2.68
N LYS A 150 -10.60 10.01 -1.98
CA LYS A 150 -12.02 9.74 -2.29
C LYS A 150 -12.52 10.30 -3.63
N GLY A 151 -11.77 11.15 -4.29
CA GLY A 151 -12.12 11.70 -5.60
C GLY A 151 -11.38 11.04 -6.78
N ASN A 152 -10.27 10.32 -6.51
CA ASN A 152 -9.42 9.74 -7.54
C ASN A 152 -8.57 8.61 -6.97
N GLY A 153 -8.29 7.58 -7.77
CA GLY A 153 -7.43 6.46 -7.44
C GLY A 153 -8.16 5.31 -6.72
N PHE A 154 -7.39 4.38 -6.19
CA PHE A 154 -7.91 3.16 -5.55
C PHE A 154 -8.83 3.46 -4.37
N ASN A 155 -8.52 4.52 -3.59
CA ASN A 155 -9.28 4.86 -2.39
C ASN A 155 -10.75 5.22 -2.68
N VAL A 156 -11.14 5.46 -3.91
CA VAL A 156 -12.57 5.65 -4.25
C VAL A 156 -13.38 4.41 -3.88
N CYS A 157 -12.88 3.21 -4.22
CA CYS A 157 -13.57 1.92 -4.03
C CYS A 157 -12.89 0.96 -3.04
N TYR A 158 -11.56 1.09 -2.81
CA TYR A 158 -10.79 0.09 -2.05
C TYR A 158 -11.10 0.11 -0.56
N ALA A 159 -11.18 1.28 0.04
CA ALA A 159 -11.40 1.44 1.48
C ALA A 159 -12.43 2.53 1.79
N SER A 160 -13.17 2.38 2.88
CA SER A 160 -14.09 3.42 3.37
C SER A 160 -13.36 4.61 4.01
N ASP A 161 -12.16 4.38 4.57
CA ASP A 161 -11.34 5.42 5.21
C ASP A 161 -10.92 6.48 4.19
N THR A 162 -11.31 7.73 4.44
CA THR A 162 -10.94 8.89 3.62
C THR A 162 -9.44 9.10 3.56
N TYR A 163 -8.71 8.73 4.60
CA TYR A 163 -7.27 8.94 4.74
C TYR A 163 -6.42 7.72 4.32
N TRP A 164 -7.04 6.65 3.84
CA TRP A 164 -6.36 5.41 3.47
C TRP A 164 -5.18 5.66 2.51
N GLY A 165 -5.40 6.40 1.42
CA GLY A 165 -4.38 6.67 0.41
C GLY A 165 -3.19 7.45 0.95
N ILE A 166 -3.43 8.46 1.80
CA ILE A 166 -2.35 9.27 2.40
C ILE A 166 -1.57 8.48 3.46
N ARG A 167 -2.22 7.53 4.17
CA ARG A 167 -1.53 6.64 5.13
C ARG A 167 -0.55 5.72 4.41
N ILE A 168 -0.97 5.11 3.30
CA ILE A 168 -0.08 4.28 2.47
C ILE A 168 1.06 5.12 1.87
N ALA A 169 0.75 6.31 1.36
CA ALA A 169 1.77 7.23 0.85
C ALA A 169 2.81 7.62 1.91
N SER A 170 2.39 7.79 3.16
CA SER A 170 3.29 8.09 4.29
C SER A 170 4.23 6.91 4.58
N ILE A 171 3.73 5.68 4.52
CA ILE A 171 4.56 4.48 4.67
C ILE A 171 5.53 4.37 3.49
N ALA A 172 5.07 4.53 2.24
CA ALA A 172 5.90 4.48 1.05
C ALA A 172 7.03 5.53 1.10
N TYR A 173 6.72 6.78 1.50
CA TYR A 173 7.74 7.80 1.74
C TYR A 173 8.78 7.37 2.78
N SER A 174 8.33 6.78 3.90
CA SER A 174 9.22 6.36 4.98
C SER A 174 10.17 5.25 4.52
N ILE A 175 9.67 4.31 3.72
CA ILE A 175 10.48 3.24 3.11
C ILE A 175 11.53 3.84 2.17
N ASP A 176 11.09 4.66 1.22
CA ASP A 176 11.99 5.22 0.19
C ASP A 176 12.99 6.21 0.79
N LYS A 177 12.60 6.99 1.80
CA LYS A 177 13.51 7.86 2.55
C LYS A 177 14.63 7.07 3.22
N LEU A 178 14.31 5.94 3.86
CA LEU A 178 15.29 5.08 4.48
C LEU A 178 16.24 4.44 3.42
N ALA A 179 15.73 4.17 2.23
CA ALA A 179 16.49 3.65 1.10
C ALA A 179 17.29 4.72 0.33
N GLY A 180 17.25 6.00 0.75
CA GLY A 180 17.96 7.11 0.11
C GLY A 180 17.18 7.78 -1.03
N LEU A 181 15.84 7.72 -1.01
CA LEU A 181 14.92 8.34 -1.98
C LEU A 181 15.15 7.85 -3.42
N LYS A 182 15.35 6.53 -3.58
CA LYS A 182 15.64 5.89 -4.87
C LYS A 182 14.49 5.99 -5.88
N ASP A 183 13.25 6.06 -5.39
CA ASP A 183 12.06 6.19 -6.23
C ASP A 183 11.66 7.64 -6.46
N LEU A 184 11.91 8.53 -5.51
CA LEU A 184 11.65 9.96 -5.70
C LEU A 184 12.63 10.61 -6.67
N ASN A 185 13.89 10.16 -6.71
CA ASN A 185 14.97 10.75 -7.48
C ASN A 185 15.27 10.02 -8.81
N LYS A 186 14.31 9.21 -9.32
CA LYS A 186 14.46 8.49 -10.60
C LYS A 186 14.11 9.32 -11.83
#